data_2940537afd4808857d4d59d056cedec0
#
_entry.id   2940537afd4808857d4d59d056cedec0
#
_cell.length_a   1.000
_cell.length_b   1.000
_cell.length_c   1.000
_cell.angle_alpha   90.00
_cell.angle_beta   90.00
_cell.angle_gamma   90.00
#
_symmetry.space_group_name_H-M   'P 1'
#
loop_
_entity.id
_entity.type
_entity.pdbx_description
1 polymer ?
#
loop_
_entity_poly.entity_id
_entity_poly.type
_entity_poly.pdbx_seq_one_letter_code
_entity_poly.pdbx_strand_id
1 'polypeptide(L)'
;TKVNEIEDLTKVATSTISEVTHYTTLAVGPKTKKQNIEEIKFVLLGSRMLMAVILTDTGIIKETIIKFNQDITNKQVDTLNFIFNNKLKGQPLDSIDKPLEQYIFSHMNYSLEVLKPIMDQLNKAINEEEKIYLEGANKAFDLPEFKSLEVARNFINLIDKKEIVADLLNTGFANDINVYIGSESDNAELKDFSIVTFKHRYKNKDLGTIGIIGPKRMDYSKVISVMKYISKKLNGE
;
A
#
# COMPACT_ATOMS: atom_id res chain seq x y z
N THR A 1 -13.09 12.61 -1.28
CA THR A 1 -12.42 12.20 -2.55
C THR A 1 -12.53 10.68 -2.68
N LYS A 2 -12.56 10.13 -3.90
CA LYS A 2 -12.69 8.66 -4.14
C LYS A 2 -11.63 7.82 -3.42
N VAL A 3 -10.47 8.35 -3.14
CA VAL A 3 -9.39 7.66 -2.41
C VAL A 3 -9.78 7.44 -0.95
N ASN A 4 -10.32 8.44 -0.29
CA ASN A 4 -10.78 8.31 1.10
C ASN A 4 -11.95 7.30 1.20
N GLU A 5 -12.82 7.26 0.18
CA GLU A 5 -13.92 6.28 0.13
C GLU A 5 -13.41 4.84 0.04
N ILE A 6 -12.34 4.59 -0.74
CA ILE A 6 -11.73 3.25 -0.86
C ILE A 6 -11.02 2.86 0.44
N GLU A 7 -10.29 3.79 1.05
CA GLU A 7 -9.66 3.55 2.36
C GLU A 7 -10.70 3.24 3.44
N ASP A 8 -11.79 3.99 3.47
CA ASP A 8 -12.88 3.78 4.43
C ASP A 8 -13.57 2.44 4.20
N LEU A 9 -13.83 2.06 2.94
CA LEU A 9 -14.38 0.76 2.58
C LEU A 9 -13.44 -0.38 3.01
N THR A 10 -12.14 -0.23 2.79
CA THR A 10 -11.14 -1.22 3.21
C THR A 10 -11.12 -1.39 4.72
N LYS A 11 -11.15 -0.30 5.49
CA LYS A 11 -11.23 -0.34 6.96
C LYS A 11 -12.51 -1.02 7.43
N VAL A 12 -13.67 -0.63 6.89
CA VAL A 12 -14.96 -1.23 7.25
C VAL A 12 -14.97 -2.72 6.92
N ALA A 13 -14.45 -3.13 5.77
CA ALA A 13 -14.33 -4.54 5.39
C ALA A 13 -13.44 -5.31 6.36
N THR A 14 -12.26 -4.76 6.69
CA THR A 14 -11.29 -5.38 7.62
C THR A 14 -11.91 -5.56 9.01
N SER A 15 -12.58 -4.53 9.53
CA SER A 15 -13.28 -4.59 10.82
C SER A 15 -14.41 -5.62 10.79
N THR A 16 -15.27 -5.58 9.76
CA THR A 16 -16.39 -6.52 9.63
C THR A 16 -15.91 -7.97 9.57
N ILE A 17 -14.87 -8.25 8.79
CA ILE A 17 -14.29 -9.60 8.70
C ILE A 17 -13.79 -10.06 10.07
N SER A 18 -13.06 -9.20 10.78
CA SER A 18 -12.56 -9.50 12.13
C SER A 18 -13.70 -9.74 13.14
N GLU A 19 -14.77 -8.96 13.04
CA GLU A 19 -15.94 -9.13 13.93
C GLU A 19 -16.64 -10.46 13.72
N VAL A 20 -16.86 -10.85 12.47
CA VAL A 20 -17.57 -12.07 12.12
C VAL A 20 -16.72 -13.33 12.34
N THR A 21 -15.43 -13.26 12.01
CA THR A 21 -14.54 -14.42 12.09
C THR A 21 -13.90 -14.61 13.46
N HIS A 22 -13.80 -13.55 14.26
CA HIS A 22 -13.03 -13.46 15.51
C HIS A 22 -11.53 -13.69 15.34
N TYR A 23 -11.00 -13.51 14.12
CA TYR A 23 -9.58 -13.57 13.83
C TYR A 23 -9.01 -12.17 13.52
N THR A 24 -7.69 -12.06 13.63
CA THR A 24 -6.98 -10.85 13.23
C THR A 24 -7.06 -10.68 11.73
N THR A 25 -7.51 -9.52 11.29
CA THR A 25 -7.65 -9.18 9.88
C THR A 25 -6.74 -8.02 9.53
N LEU A 26 -6.07 -8.15 8.40
CA LEU A 26 -5.17 -7.14 7.87
C LEU A 26 -5.59 -6.76 6.45
N ALA A 27 -5.36 -5.51 6.10
CA ALA A 27 -5.46 -5.07 4.72
C ALA A 27 -4.21 -4.27 4.35
N VAL A 28 -3.71 -4.52 3.17
CA VAL A 28 -2.53 -3.86 2.59
C VAL A 28 -2.94 -3.26 1.25
N GLY A 29 -2.51 -2.04 0.99
CA GLY A 29 -2.68 -1.39 -0.30
C GLY A 29 -2.01 -2.17 -1.45
N PRO A 30 -2.31 -1.84 -2.70
CA PRO A 30 -1.68 -2.49 -3.85
C PRO A 30 -0.19 -2.13 -3.89
N LYS A 31 0.66 -3.09 -4.30
CA LYS A 31 2.10 -2.84 -4.45
C LYS A 31 2.37 -1.65 -5.37
N THR A 32 2.91 -0.59 -4.80
CA THR A 32 3.21 0.65 -5.54
C THR A 32 4.28 0.46 -6.61
N LYS A 33 5.23 -0.46 -6.39
CA LYS A 33 6.34 -0.74 -7.33
C LYS A 33 5.92 -1.28 -8.71
N LYS A 34 4.68 -1.72 -8.89
CA LYS A 34 4.16 -2.22 -10.17
C LYS A 34 3.18 -1.27 -10.84
N GLN A 35 3.05 -0.04 -10.32
CA GLN A 35 2.15 0.96 -10.87
C GLN A 35 2.91 1.89 -11.79
N ASN A 36 2.27 2.27 -12.91
CA ASN A 36 2.84 3.23 -13.82
C ASN A 36 2.27 4.63 -13.52
N ILE A 37 3.07 5.62 -13.80
CA ILE A 37 2.69 7.03 -13.66
C ILE A 37 1.75 7.39 -14.81
N GLU A 38 0.52 7.78 -14.49
CA GLU A 38 -0.42 8.33 -15.47
C GLU A 38 -0.20 9.83 -15.63
N GLU A 39 -0.03 10.55 -14.52
CA GLU A 39 0.23 12.00 -14.52
C GLU A 39 0.97 12.42 -13.24
N ILE A 40 1.87 13.39 -13.38
CA ILE A 40 2.43 14.13 -12.24
C ILE A 40 2.00 15.59 -12.39
N LYS A 41 1.42 16.16 -11.33
CA LYS A 41 0.99 17.55 -11.29
C LYS A 41 1.65 18.28 -10.12
N PHE A 42 2.36 19.36 -10.46
CA PHE A 42 2.87 20.32 -9.48
C PHE A 42 1.93 21.54 -9.43
N VAL A 43 1.55 21.95 -8.22
CA VAL A 43 0.68 23.09 -7.96
C VAL A 43 1.36 24.02 -6.97
N LEU A 44 1.47 25.29 -7.31
CA LEU A 44 2.03 26.31 -6.43
C LEU A 44 1.02 26.64 -5.33
N LEU A 45 1.36 26.37 -4.07
CA LEU A 45 0.56 26.72 -2.90
C LEU A 45 0.96 28.06 -2.29
N GLY A 46 2.15 28.53 -2.59
CA GLY A 46 2.74 29.79 -2.15
C GLY A 46 4.12 29.96 -2.77
N SER A 47 4.75 31.12 -2.63
CA SER A 47 6.02 31.43 -3.33
C SER A 47 7.15 30.42 -3.05
N ARG A 48 7.07 29.67 -1.93
CA ARG A 48 8.11 28.71 -1.51
C ARG A 48 7.56 27.32 -1.23
N MET A 49 6.39 27.00 -1.75
CA MET A 49 5.73 25.75 -1.46
C MET A 49 4.97 25.21 -2.67
N LEU A 50 5.31 23.98 -3.08
CA LEU A 50 4.59 23.22 -4.10
C LEU A 50 3.87 22.04 -3.46
N MET A 51 2.71 21.70 -4.01
CA MET A 51 2.11 20.39 -3.86
C MET A 51 2.44 19.58 -5.12
N ALA A 52 2.97 18.38 -4.93
CA ALA A 52 3.11 17.40 -6.00
C ALA A 52 2.03 16.32 -5.83
N VAL A 53 1.35 16.01 -6.93
CA VAL A 53 0.32 14.96 -6.99
C VAL A 53 0.74 13.98 -8.08
N ILE A 54 0.90 12.70 -7.73
CA ILE A 54 1.19 11.61 -8.65
C ILE A 54 -0.08 10.78 -8.81
N LEU A 55 -0.62 10.71 -10.01
CA LEU A 55 -1.71 9.81 -10.37
C LEU A 55 -1.12 8.56 -11.04
N THR A 56 -1.54 7.39 -10.60
CA THR A 56 -1.13 6.12 -11.19
C THR A 56 -2.21 5.57 -12.14
N ASP A 57 -1.80 4.67 -13.04
CA ASP A 57 -2.69 3.94 -13.97
C ASP A 57 -3.77 3.11 -13.24
N THR A 58 -3.51 2.73 -12.00
CA THR A 58 -4.49 2.07 -11.11
C THR A 58 -5.48 3.06 -10.49
N GLY A 59 -5.24 4.38 -10.62
CA GLY A 59 -6.07 5.45 -10.04
C GLY A 59 -5.71 5.79 -8.60
N ILE A 60 -4.58 5.29 -8.09
CA ILE A 60 -4.06 5.71 -6.79
C ILE A 60 -3.43 7.09 -6.94
N ILE A 61 -3.70 7.95 -5.96
CA ILE A 61 -3.14 9.29 -5.86
C ILE A 61 -2.15 9.31 -4.70
N LYS A 62 -0.92 9.72 -4.99
CA LYS A 62 0.08 10.06 -3.96
C LYS A 62 0.29 11.56 -3.99
N GLU A 63 0.34 12.18 -2.82
CA GLU A 63 0.54 13.62 -2.71
C GLU A 63 1.64 13.93 -1.70
N THR A 64 2.39 14.98 -1.96
CA THR A 64 3.41 15.48 -1.04
C THR A 64 3.57 16.98 -1.15
N ILE A 65 3.99 17.62 -0.06
CA ILE A 65 4.26 19.05 0.00
C ILE A 65 5.78 19.26 0.00
N ILE A 66 6.26 20.08 -0.92
CA ILE A 66 7.66 20.41 -1.14
C ILE A 66 7.88 21.85 -0.71
N LYS A 67 8.81 22.06 0.22
CA LYS A 67 9.19 23.39 0.70
C LYS A 67 10.55 23.78 0.14
N PHE A 68 10.70 25.06 -0.22
CA PHE A 68 11.91 25.63 -0.79
C PHE A 68 12.45 26.78 0.07
N ASN A 69 13.75 27.00 0.00
CA ASN A 69 14.42 28.15 0.62
C ASN A 69 14.38 29.41 -0.26
N GLN A 70 13.94 29.28 -1.50
CA GLN A 70 13.82 30.36 -2.49
C GLN A 70 12.43 30.39 -3.12
N ASP A 71 12.09 31.51 -3.73
CA ASP A 71 10.80 31.66 -4.40
C ASP A 71 10.75 30.87 -5.71
N ILE A 72 9.63 30.22 -5.97
CA ILE A 72 9.33 29.44 -7.17
C ILE A 72 8.25 30.19 -7.96
N THR A 73 8.47 30.36 -9.26
CA THR A 73 7.56 31.05 -10.16
C THR A 73 6.60 30.07 -10.85
N ASN A 74 5.43 30.56 -11.29
CA ASN A 74 4.49 29.76 -12.10
C ASN A 74 5.15 29.20 -13.36
N LYS A 75 6.00 29.98 -14.04
CA LYS A 75 6.73 29.50 -15.22
C LYS A 75 7.62 28.30 -14.93
N GLN A 76 8.26 28.29 -13.76
CA GLN A 76 9.05 27.13 -13.33
C GLN A 76 8.15 25.92 -13.07
N VAL A 77 6.99 26.11 -12.44
CA VAL A 77 6.03 25.04 -12.20
C VAL A 77 5.50 24.45 -13.50
N ASP A 78 5.15 25.29 -14.47
CA ASP A 78 4.70 24.83 -15.80
C ASP A 78 5.78 24.00 -16.50
N THR A 79 7.02 24.43 -16.39
CA THR A 79 8.17 23.72 -16.96
C THR A 79 8.37 22.36 -16.24
N LEU A 80 8.28 22.30 -14.92
CA LEU A 80 8.34 21.04 -14.16
C LEU A 80 7.22 20.09 -14.60
N ASN A 81 5.97 20.58 -14.69
CA ASN A 81 4.85 19.79 -15.17
C ASN A 81 5.10 19.19 -16.56
N PHE A 82 5.61 20.00 -17.49
CA PHE A 82 5.90 19.55 -18.83
C PHE A 82 6.95 18.44 -18.86
N ILE A 83 8.05 18.60 -18.12
CA ILE A 83 9.18 17.67 -18.18
C ILE A 83 8.85 16.36 -17.49
N PHE A 84 8.35 16.44 -16.27
CA PHE A 84 8.02 15.24 -15.50
C PHE A 84 7.00 14.38 -16.25
N ASN A 85 5.95 14.99 -16.84
CA ASN A 85 4.99 14.23 -17.63
C ASN A 85 5.57 13.65 -18.92
N ASN A 86 6.39 14.42 -19.66
CA ASN A 86 7.03 13.91 -20.88
C ASN A 86 7.98 12.75 -20.62
N LYS A 87 8.63 12.70 -19.46
CA LYS A 87 9.62 11.66 -19.12
C LYS A 87 9.03 10.48 -18.40
N LEU A 88 8.01 10.71 -17.58
CA LEU A 88 7.54 9.71 -16.61
C LEU A 88 6.16 9.16 -16.93
N LYS A 89 5.37 9.81 -17.78
CA LYS A 89 4.06 9.24 -18.15
C LYS A 89 4.21 7.85 -18.76
N GLY A 90 3.51 6.86 -18.21
CA GLY A 90 3.60 5.46 -18.60
C GLY A 90 4.80 4.71 -18.03
N GLN A 91 5.70 5.38 -17.31
CA GLN A 91 6.85 4.73 -16.66
C GLN A 91 6.48 4.22 -15.27
N PRO A 92 7.15 3.16 -14.78
CA PRO A 92 6.98 2.72 -13.40
C PRO A 92 7.31 3.82 -12.38
N LEU A 93 6.67 3.76 -11.20
CA LEU A 93 6.90 4.75 -10.14
C LEU A 93 8.37 4.85 -9.69
N ASP A 94 9.12 3.75 -9.73
CA ASP A 94 10.55 3.70 -9.39
C ASP A 94 11.46 4.36 -10.44
N SER A 95 10.90 4.82 -11.56
CA SER A 95 11.63 5.63 -12.56
C SER A 95 11.90 7.07 -12.09
N ILE A 96 11.38 7.48 -10.94
CA ILE A 96 11.77 8.73 -10.26
C ILE A 96 13.08 8.49 -9.52
N ASP A 97 14.18 8.51 -10.26
CA ASP A 97 15.50 8.08 -9.82
C ASP A 97 16.61 9.13 -10.08
N LYS A 98 17.85 8.77 -9.72
CA LYS A 98 19.02 9.62 -9.99
C LYS A 98 19.28 9.92 -11.46
N PRO A 99 19.14 8.99 -12.44
CA PRO A 99 19.20 9.27 -13.86
C PRO A 99 18.22 10.35 -14.31
N LEU A 100 16.98 10.36 -13.80
CA LEU A 100 16.02 11.43 -14.07
C LEU A 100 16.51 12.78 -13.53
N GLU A 101 17.01 12.81 -12.30
CA GLU A 101 17.57 14.02 -11.66
C GLU A 101 18.69 14.59 -12.52
N GLN A 102 19.63 13.77 -12.97
CA GLN A 102 20.74 14.17 -13.83
C GLN A 102 20.26 14.68 -15.19
N TYR A 103 19.26 14.04 -15.78
CA TYR A 103 18.68 14.49 -17.04
C TYR A 103 18.06 15.88 -16.90
N ILE A 104 17.25 16.11 -15.87
CA ILE A 104 16.59 17.40 -15.63
C ILE A 104 17.65 18.47 -15.36
N PHE A 105 18.66 18.15 -14.57
CA PHE A 105 19.77 19.07 -14.25
C PHE A 105 20.57 19.49 -15.51
N SER A 106 20.87 18.52 -16.38
CA SER A 106 21.70 18.80 -17.59
C SER A 106 20.95 19.55 -18.71
N HIS A 107 19.61 19.42 -18.75
CA HIS A 107 18.79 20.00 -19.82
C HIS A 107 18.04 21.26 -19.41
N MET A 108 18.15 21.66 -18.15
CA MET A 108 17.44 22.80 -17.59
C MET A 108 18.34 23.61 -16.68
N ASN A 109 18.22 24.92 -16.78
CA ASN A 109 18.87 25.88 -15.87
C ASN A 109 18.20 25.87 -14.46
N TYR A 110 17.88 24.69 -13.93
CA TYR A 110 17.43 24.58 -12.54
C TYR A 110 18.62 24.41 -11.61
N SER A 111 18.64 25.18 -10.52
CA SER A 111 19.62 24.96 -9.47
C SER A 111 19.32 23.62 -8.78
N LEU A 112 20.36 22.92 -8.32
CA LEU A 112 20.21 21.72 -7.46
C LEU A 112 19.34 21.98 -6.22
N GLU A 113 19.32 23.24 -5.75
CA GLU A 113 18.52 23.69 -4.62
C GLU A 113 17.00 23.59 -4.86
N VAL A 114 16.54 23.64 -6.12
CA VAL A 114 15.14 23.42 -6.49
C VAL A 114 14.87 21.94 -6.77
N LEU A 115 15.77 21.29 -7.50
CA LEU A 115 15.52 19.94 -7.99
C LEU A 115 15.61 18.89 -6.87
N LYS A 116 16.60 19.00 -5.99
CA LYS A 116 16.83 18.04 -4.93
C LYS A 116 15.65 17.90 -3.97
N PRO A 117 15.04 18.98 -3.42
CA PRO A 117 13.85 18.84 -2.60
C PRO A 117 12.67 18.16 -3.32
N ILE A 118 12.51 18.40 -4.64
CA ILE A 118 11.49 17.75 -5.45
C ILE A 118 11.72 16.23 -5.50
N MET A 119 12.93 15.83 -5.89
CA MET A 119 13.28 14.41 -6.01
C MET A 119 13.18 13.68 -4.66
N ASP A 120 13.69 14.29 -3.60
CA ASP A 120 13.65 13.70 -2.25
C ASP A 120 12.20 13.49 -1.76
N GLN A 121 11.31 14.48 -1.96
CA GLN A 121 9.93 14.38 -1.51
C GLN A 121 9.10 13.44 -2.40
N LEU A 122 9.32 13.42 -3.70
CA LEU A 122 8.67 12.45 -4.59
C LEU A 122 9.09 11.02 -4.24
N ASN A 123 10.39 10.78 -4.05
CA ASN A 123 10.90 9.47 -3.62
C ASN A 123 10.33 9.05 -2.26
N LYS A 124 10.22 9.98 -1.31
CA LYS A 124 9.59 9.72 -0.03
C LYS A 124 8.13 9.32 -0.20
N ALA A 125 7.35 10.08 -0.96
CA ALA A 125 5.93 9.79 -1.21
C ALA A 125 5.71 8.45 -1.92
N ILE A 126 6.63 8.06 -2.82
CA ILE A 126 6.57 6.77 -3.53
C ILE A 126 6.92 5.62 -2.59
N ASN A 127 7.94 5.80 -1.75
CA ASN A 127 8.42 4.80 -0.80
C ASN A 127 7.71 4.88 0.56
N GLU A 128 6.71 5.76 0.72
CA GLU A 128 5.84 5.68 1.91
C GLU A 128 5.31 4.26 2.03
N GLU A 129 5.54 3.68 3.21
CA GLU A 129 5.12 2.32 3.55
C GLU A 129 3.65 2.11 3.15
N GLU A 130 3.37 0.98 2.54
CA GLU A 130 2.00 0.57 2.23
C GLU A 130 1.18 0.68 3.51
N LYS A 131 0.07 1.45 3.47
CA LYS A 131 -0.81 1.57 4.63
C LYS A 131 -1.33 0.18 4.97
N ILE A 132 -0.96 -0.30 6.15
CA ILE A 132 -1.47 -1.56 6.68
C ILE A 132 -2.55 -1.23 7.70
N TYR A 133 -3.74 -1.73 7.45
CA TYR A 133 -4.86 -1.70 8.38
C TYR A 133 -4.88 -3.03 9.12
N LEU A 134 -4.90 -2.98 10.44
CA LEU A 134 -4.91 -4.16 11.30
C LEU A 134 -6.06 -4.04 12.29
N GLU A 135 -6.94 -5.04 12.29
CA GLU A 135 -8.10 -5.11 13.15
C GLU A 135 -8.17 -6.44 13.90
N GLY A 136 -8.64 -6.40 15.13
CA GLY A 136 -8.91 -7.60 15.94
C GLY A 136 -7.67 -8.33 16.44
N ALA A 137 -6.51 -7.69 16.53
CA ALA A 137 -5.30 -8.31 17.09
C ALA A 137 -5.52 -8.80 18.55
N ASN A 138 -6.31 -8.07 19.33
CA ASN A 138 -6.67 -8.46 20.69
C ASN A 138 -7.54 -9.72 20.75
N LYS A 139 -8.38 -10.00 19.73
CA LYS A 139 -9.24 -11.18 19.67
C LYS A 139 -8.45 -12.49 19.53
N ALA A 140 -7.23 -12.41 18.99
CA ALA A 140 -6.34 -13.56 18.92
C ALA A 140 -6.05 -14.15 20.30
N PHE A 141 -5.93 -13.31 21.33
CA PHE A 141 -5.63 -13.75 22.69
C PHE A 141 -6.80 -14.46 23.41
N ASP A 142 -8.02 -14.38 22.84
CA ASP A 142 -9.17 -15.13 23.33
C ASP A 142 -9.15 -16.59 22.86
N LEU A 143 -8.31 -16.91 21.85
CA LEU A 143 -8.22 -18.26 21.30
C LEU A 143 -7.33 -19.16 22.18
N PRO A 144 -7.68 -20.46 22.33
CA PRO A 144 -6.95 -21.39 23.19
C PRO A 144 -5.47 -21.52 22.88
N GLU A 145 -5.09 -21.42 21.62
CA GLU A 145 -3.71 -21.54 21.13
C GLU A 145 -2.79 -20.43 21.66
N PHE A 146 -3.35 -19.25 21.90
CA PHE A 146 -2.62 -18.08 22.41
C PHE A 146 -2.45 -18.08 23.94
N LYS A 147 -2.92 -19.11 24.64
CA LYS A 147 -2.57 -19.35 26.05
C LYS A 147 -1.08 -19.70 26.22
N SER A 148 -0.43 -20.17 25.16
CA SER A 148 1.02 -20.34 25.12
C SER A 148 1.69 -18.98 24.99
N LEU A 149 2.54 -18.60 25.95
CA LEU A 149 3.32 -17.37 25.91
C LEU A 149 4.22 -17.28 24.66
N GLU A 150 4.74 -18.42 24.22
CA GLU A 150 5.56 -18.53 23.02
C GLU A 150 4.76 -18.17 21.77
N VAL A 151 3.59 -18.76 21.58
CA VAL A 151 2.68 -18.48 20.44
C VAL A 151 2.23 -17.03 20.46
N ALA A 152 1.86 -16.50 21.63
CA ALA A 152 1.46 -15.10 21.78
C ALA A 152 2.60 -14.13 21.39
N ARG A 153 3.84 -14.42 21.83
CA ARG A 153 5.02 -13.62 21.48
C ARG A 153 5.33 -13.69 19.96
N ASN A 154 5.26 -14.89 19.38
CA ASN A 154 5.47 -15.07 17.94
C ASN A 154 4.44 -14.30 17.10
N PHE A 155 3.19 -14.27 17.57
CA PHE A 155 2.13 -13.50 16.93
C PHE A 155 2.40 -11.99 16.96
N ILE A 156 2.75 -11.44 18.13
CA ILE A 156 3.08 -10.02 18.26
C ILE A 156 4.25 -9.68 17.35
N ASN A 157 5.31 -10.49 17.38
CA ASN A 157 6.48 -10.28 16.52
C ASN A 157 6.13 -10.32 15.02
N LEU A 158 5.19 -11.18 14.63
CA LEU A 158 4.73 -11.27 13.25
C LEU A 158 3.98 -10.00 12.83
N ILE A 159 3.00 -9.54 13.62
CA ILE A 159 2.18 -8.37 13.25
C ILE A 159 2.95 -7.05 13.36
N ASP A 160 3.99 -6.97 14.20
CA ASP A 160 4.86 -5.79 14.31
C ASP A 160 5.79 -5.63 13.10
N LYS A 161 6.10 -6.74 12.39
CA LYS A 161 6.92 -6.73 11.18
C LYS A 161 6.07 -6.45 9.94
N LYS A 162 5.66 -5.20 9.81
CA LYS A 162 4.73 -4.75 8.75
C LYS A 162 5.18 -5.14 7.34
N GLU A 163 6.47 -5.03 7.04
CA GLU A 163 7.02 -5.40 5.74
C GLU A 163 6.82 -6.89 5.42
N ILE A 164 7.06 -7.76 6.40
CA ILE A 164 6.86 -9.21 6.24
C ILE A 164 5.38 -9.52 6.02
N VAL A 165 4.51 -8.88 6.80
CA VAL A 165 3.06 -9.04 6.66
C VAL A 165 2.59 -8.55 5.28
N ALA A 166 3.06 -7.39 4.83
CA ALA A 166 2.76 -6.86 3.51
C ALA A 166 3.22 -7.82 2.39
N ASP A 167 4.42 -8.35 2.50
CA ASP A 167 4.95 -9.31 1.53
C ASP A 167 4.14 -10.61 1.51
N LEU A 168 3.78 -11.15 2.67
CA LEU A 168 2.95 -12.35 2.79
C LEU A 168 1.57 -12.16 2.16
N LEU A 169 0.93 -11.02 2.40
CA LEU A 169 -0.37 -10.70 1.81
C LEU A 169 -0.27 -10.51 0.29
N ASN A 170 0.83 -9.96 -0.17
CA ASN A 170 1.06 -9.64 -1.59
C ASN A 170 1.67 -10.78 -2.42
N THR A 171 2.16 -11.87 -1.83
CA THR A 171 2.65 -13.06 -2.53
C THR A 171 1.55 -13.90 -3.18
N GLY A 172 0.32 -13.39 -3.25
CA GLY A 172 -0.85 -14.11 -3.76
C GLY A 172 -0.73 -14.55 -5.21
N PHE A 173 -1.05 -15.83 -5.46
CA PHE A 173 -1.20 -16.45 -6.76
C PHE A 173 -2.46 -15.96 -7.50
N ALA A 174 -2.69 -16.46 -8.70
CA ALA A 174 -3.77 -16.07 -9.61
C ALA A 174 -5.20 -16.32 -9.11
N ASN A 175 -5.39 -16.95 -7.95
CA ASN A 175 -6.69 -17.27 -7.39
C ASN A 175 -7.26 -16.11 -6.58
N ASP A 176 -8.60 -15.99 -6.58
CA ASP A 176 -9.31 -14.96 -5.82
C ASP A 176 -9.08 -15.07 -4.31
N ILE A 177 -8.97 -16.30 -3.79
CA ILE A 177 -8.65 -16.59 -2.39
C ILE A 177 -7.48 -17.55 -2.33
N ASN A 178 -6.50 -17.23 -1.47
CA ASN A 178 -5.34 -18.07 -1.21
C ASN A 178 -5.29 -18.43 0.27
N VAL A 179 -4.84 -19.65 0.57
CA VAL A 179 -4.67 -20.17 1.92
C VAL A 179 -3.21 -20.58 2.08
N TYR A 180 -2.56 -20.03 3.10
CA TYR A 180 -1.18 -20.36 3.49
C TYR A 180 -1.21 -20.99 4.88
N ILE A 181 -0.74 -22.21 5.00
CA ILE A 181 -0.63 -22.90 6.27
C ILE A 181 0.84 -22.85 6.69
N GLY A 182 1.12 -22.28 7.86
CA GLY A 182 2.48 -21.97 8.27
C GLY A 182 3.41 -23.17 8.38
N SER A 183 2.87 -24.36 8.65
CA SER A 183 3.66 -25.61 8.67
C SER A 183 4.13 -26.08 7.28
N GLU A 184 3.54 -25.50 6.21
CA GLU A 184 3.89 -25.80 4.81
C GLU A 184 4.72 -24.67 4.19
N SER A 185 5.04 -23.65 4.97
CA SER A 185 5.80 -22.48 4.53
C SER A 185 7.24 -22.57 5.02
N ASP A 186 8.19 -22.18 4.17
CA ASP A 186 9.61 -22.02 4.55
C ASP A 186 9.83 -20.83 5.50
N ASN A 187 8.80 -20.00 5.73
CA ASN A 187 8.87 -18.89 6.65
C ASN A 187 8.66 -19.33 8.10
N ALA A 188 9.74 -19.34 8.88
CA ALA A 188 9.73 -19.72 10.29
C ALA A 188 8.77 -18.89 11.16
N GLU A 189 8.48 -17.64 10.78
CA GLU A 189 7.59 -16.75 11.52
C GLU A 189 6.11 -17.14 11.39
N LEU A 190 5.76 -17.88 10.33
CA LEU A 190 4.40 -18.39 10.11
C LEU A 190 4.16 -19.76 10.73
N LYS A 191 5.17 -20.38 11.32
CA LYS A 191 5.11 -21.80 11.79
C LYS A 191 3.86 -22.14 12.59
N ASP A 192 3.36 -21.21 13.39
CA ASP A 192 2.22 -21.44 14.29
C ASP A 192 0.89 -20.90 13.75
N PHE A 193 0.93 -20.20 12.63
CA PHE A 193 -0.21 -19.45 12.08
C PHE A 193 -0.59 -19.92 10.69
N SER A 194 -1.79 -19.53 10.28
CA SER A 194 -2.23 -19.63 8.89
C SER A 194 -2.77 -18.31 8.43
N ILE A 195 -2.63 -18.04 7.14
CA ILE A 195 -3.10 -16.82 6.51
C ILE A 195 -4.06 -17.19 5.38
N VAL A 196 -5.22 -16.54 5.35
CA VAL A 196 -6.15 -16.62 4.23
C VAL A 196 -6.25 -15.23 3.62
N THR A 197 -5.99 -15.08 2.33
CA THR A 197 -5.96 -13.79 1.65
C THR A 197 -6.92 -13.75 0.47
N PHE A 198 -7.44 -12.56 0.15
CA PHE A 198 -8.07 -12.28 -1.13
C PHE A 198 -7.64 -10.92 -1.68
N LYS A 199 -7.62 -10.79 -3.01
CA LYS A 199 -7.34 -9.51 -3.67
C LYS A 199 -8.61 -8.68 -3.77
N HIS A 200 -8.49 -7.45 -3.25
CA HIS A 200 -9.54 -6.45 -3.41
C HIS A 200 -9.36 -5.73 -4.75
N ARG A 201 -10.37 -5.81 -5.62
CA ARG A 201 -10.38 -5.13 -6.93
C ARG A 201 -11.64 -4.30 -7.07
N TYR A 202 -11.55 -3.20 -7.78
CA TYR A 202 -12.70 -2.42 -8.19
C TYR A 202 -12.57 -2.05 -9.67
N LYS A 203 -13.54 -2.44 -10.50
CA LYS A 203 -13.52 -2.25 -11.97
C LYS A 203 -12.19 -2.69 -12.60
N ASN A 204 -11.72 -3.88 -12.26
CA ASN A 204 -10.44 -4.48 -12.70
C ASN A 204 -9.17 -3.76 -12.20
N LYS A 205 -9.26 -2.77 -11.32
CA LYS A 205 -8.12 -2.14 -10.68
C LYS A 205 -7.81 -2.86 -9.37
N ASP A 206 -6.53 -3.20 -9.16
CA ASP A 206 -6.05 -3.78 -7.91
C ASP A 206 -6.03 -2.69 -6.84
N LEU A 207 -6.79 -2.89 -5.77
CA LEU A 207 -6.88 -1.97 -4.63
C LEU A 207 -6.16 -2.51 -3.40
N GLY A 208 -5.52 -3.68 -3.53
CA GLY A 208 -4.76 -4.28 -2.46
C GLY A 208 -5.24 -5.69 -2.09
N THR A 209 -4.77 -6.16 -0.97
CA THR A 209 -5.05 -7.50 -0.46
C THR A 209 -5.57 -7.41 0.97
N ILE A 210 -6.64 -8.15 1.26
CA ILE A 210 -7.13 -8.35 2.62
C ILE A 210 -6.78 -9.78 3.04
N GLY A 211 -6.26 -9.93 4.26
CA GLY A 211 -5.88 -11.21 4.82
C GLY A 211 -6.37 -11.40 6.25
N ILE A 212 -6.60 -12.65 6.61
CA ILE A 212 -6.89 -13.09 7.96
C ILE A 212 -5.70 -13.90 8.46
N ILE A 213 -5.22 -13.58 9.64
CA ILE A 213 -4.22 -14.38 10.36
C ILE A 213 -4.90 -15.04 11.55
N GLY A 214 -4.71 -16.33 11.67
CA GLY A 214 -5.21 -17.12 12.82
C GLY A 214 -4.33 -18.35 13.07
N PRO A 215 -4.68 -19.17 14.09
CA PRO A 215 -3.97 -20.39 14.38
C PRO A 215 -4.14 -21.41 13.24
N LYS A 216 -3.21 -22.37 13.13
CA LYS A 216 -3.30 -23.46 12.12
C LYS A 216 -4.62 -24.24 12.14
N ARG A 217 -5.33 -24.23 13.26
CA ARG A 217 -6.63 -24.90 13.43
C ARG A 217 -7.82 -23.95 13.35
N MET A 218 -7.70 -22.86 12.55
CA MET A 218 -8.84 -21.98 12.35
C MET A 218 -9.98 -22.67 11.58
N ASP A 219 -11.18 -22.15 11.72
CA ASP A 219 -12.35 -22.58 10.91
C ASP A 219 -12.22 -22.00 9.48
N TYR A 220 -11.46 -22.73 8.64
CA TYR A 220 -11.23 -22.33 7.25
C TYR A 220 -12.53 -22.20 6.45
N SER A 221 -13.53 -23.06 6.72
CA SER A 221 -14.81 -23.02 5.99
C SER A 221 -15.55 -21.72 6.23
N LYS A 222 -15.64 -21.32 7.52
CA LYS A 222 -16.23 -20.03 7.89
C LYS A 222 -15.43 -18.87 7.33
N VAL A 223 -14.11 -18.87 7.48
CA VAL A 223 -13.22 -17.81 7.01
C VAL A 223 -13.37 -17.62 5.50
N ILE A 224 -13.24 -18.69 4.72
CA ILE A 224 -13.35 -18.63 3.25
C ILE A 224 -14.73 -18.14 2.82
N SER A 225 -15.79 -18.58 3.49
CA SER A 225 -17.17 -18.16 3.18
C SER A 225 -17.37 -16.67 3.41
N VAL A 226 -16.88 -16.14 4.54
CA VAL A 226 -16.93 -14.71 4.87
C VAL A 226 -16.11 -13.90 3.85
N MET A 227 -14.88 -14.35 3.54
CA MET A 227 -14.02 -13.66 2.59
C MET A 227 -14.60 -13.65 1.18
N LYS A 228 -15.20 -14.76 0.73
CA LYS A 228 -15.92 -14.80 -0.56
C LYS A 228 -17.06 -13.81 -0.62
N TYR A 229 -17.86 -13.73 0.43
CA TYR A 229 -18.98 -12.81 0.51
C TYR A 229 -18.52 -11.34 0.45
N ILE A 230 -17.54 -10.99 1.28
CA ILE A 230 -16.99 -9.63 1.32
C ILE A 230 -16.28 -9.27 0.00
N SER A 231 -15.50 -10.20 -0.56
CA SER A 231 -14.82 -9.99 -1.86
C SER A 231 -15.82 -9.64 -2.97
N LYS A 232 -16.91 -10.39 -3.09
CA LYS A 232 -17.99 -10.09 -4.07
C LYS A 232 -18.57 -8.70 -3.86
N LYS A 233 -18.90 -8.36 -2.60
CA LYS A 233 -19.45 -7.03 -2.27
C LYS A 233 -18.50 -5.88 -2.58
N LEU A 234 -17.22 -6.05 -2.29
CA LEU A 234 -16.20 -5.03 -2.57
C LEU A 234 -15.91 -4.90 -4.08
N ASN A 235 -15.94 -6.01 -4.81
CA ASN A 235 -15.66 -6.03 -6.24
C ASN A 235 -16.89 -5.62 -7.10
N GLY A 236 -18.03 -5.34 -6.47
CA GLY A 236 -19.25 -4.86 -7.15
C GLY A 236 -20.06 -5.95 -7.84
N GLU A 237 -19.94 -7.20 -7.36
CA GLU A 237 -20.72 -8.37 -7.80
C GLU A 237 -21.89 -8.68 -6.86
#